data_10a54c91532a26c9a85df0f27d82f877
#
_entry.id   10a54c91532a26c9a85df0f27d82f877
#
_cell.length_a   1.000
_cell.length_b   1.000
_cell.length_c   1.000
_cell.angle_alpha   90.00
_cell.angle_beta   90.00
_cell.angle_gamma   90.00
#
_symmetry.space_group_name_H-M   'P 1'
#
loop_
_entity.id
_entity.type
_entity.pdbx_description
1 polymer ?
#
loop_
_entity_poly.entity_id
_entity_poly.type
_entity_poly.pdbx_seq_one_letter_code
_entity_poly.pdbx_strand_id
1 'polypeptide(L)'
;ATGVDARWYDRIMADFEPGTELFDHNYRPGMQPAPWGWSAASAALLRQQGVPQEALPTAEALDRIRLLSHRRTAATVQGLVAAQLPFPIADAAVECTAVDAIPLLLKAGRQFIAKLPWSSSGRGLLDSRKCSPEHFIRQAEGMIHSQGSFMLETAYERVADFAMLFDCEASGSCRFAGYSLFDTTPSGQYTSNLLLPDSEIESRLAQYVPCEQLHAIQQALATALAKVCREVYSGPAGVDMLIADTPRGFLVDATVEINFRMTMGRVAHTLAERYVMPGAEARFKVVSGSASDATPVVDARRLSGGSLLLNPPSPHFNFVIQIG
;
A
#
# COMPACT_ATOMS: atom_id res chain seq x y z
N ALA A 1 -2.17 -16.63 -11.63
CA ALA A 1 -2.06 -17.53 -10.47
C ALA A 1 -2.20 -18.96 -10.95
N THR A 2 -1.11 -19.54 -11.27
CA THR A 2 -1.04 -20.93 -11.68
C THR A 2 -0.68 -21.77 -10.47
N GLY A 3 -1.50 -22.75 -10.11
CA GLY A 3 -1.14 -23.77 -9.17
C GLY A 3 -1.72 -23.68 -7.76
N VAL A 4 -2.82 -22.99 -7.55
CA VAL A 4 -3.59 -23.19 -6.32
C VAL A 4 -4.22 -24.59 -6.42
N ASP A 5 -3.86 -25.48 -5.46
CA ASP A 5 -4.53 -26.75 -5.34
C ASP A 5 -6.01 -26.50 -4.98
N ALA A 6 -6.93 -26.77 -5.89
CA ALA A 6 -8.35 -26.56 -5.69
C ALA A 6 -8.83 -27.24 -4.41
N ARG A 7 -8.39 -28.47 -4.14
CA ARG A 7 -8.74 -29.23 -2.92
C ARG A 7 -8.28 -28.57 -1.64
N TRP A 8 -7.10 -27.89 -1.67
CA TRP A 8 -6.63 -27.12 -0.54
C TRP A 8 -7.53 -25.91 -0.30
N TYR A 9 -7.87 -25.16 -1.37
CA TYR A 9 -8.76 -24.02 -1.30
C TYR A 9 -10.15 -24.42 -0.79
N ASP A 10 -10.77 -25.45 -1.38
CA ASP A 10 -12.11 -25.92 -0.99
C ASP A 10 -12.16 -26.34 0.48
N ARG A 11 -11.12 -27.01 0.97
CA ARG A 11 -11.00 -27.39 2.39
C ARG A 11 -10.95 -26.18 3.31
N ILE A 12 -10.18 -25.14 2.95
CA ILE A 12 -10.09 -23.92 3.75
C ILE A 12 -11.40 -23.12 3.69
N MET A 13 -11.97 -22.96 2.50
CA MET A 13 -13.17 -22.15 2.33
C MET A 13 -14.43 -22.81 2.89
N ALA A 14 -14.46 -24.13 3.07
CA ALA A 14 -15.60 -24.84 3.64
C ALA A 14 -16.00 -24.31 5.03
N ASP A 15 -15.02 -23.88 5.83
CA ASP A 15 -15.25 -23.34 7.18
C ASP A 15 -15.75 -21.87 7.16
N PHE A 16 -15.45 -21.10 6.11
CA PHE A 16 -15.71 -19.67 6.04
C PHE A 16 -16.83 -19.30 5.05
N GLU A 17 -16.74 -19.77 3.82
CA GLU A 17 -17.67 -19.45 2.74
C GLU A 17 -18.07 -20.75 2.00
N PRO A 18 -18.89 -21.63 2.60
CA PRO A 18 -19.30 -22.87 1.96
C PRO A 18 -20.07 -22.58 0.67
N GLY A 19 -19.75 -23.33 -0.38
CA GLY A 19 -20.33 -23.15 -1.71
C GLY A 19 -19.62 -22.13 -2.62
N THR A 20 -18.54 -21.52 -2.16
CA THR A 20 -17.66 -20.73 -3.02
C THR A 20 -16.83 -21.67 -3.88
N GLU A 21 -16.92 -21.52 -5.19
CA GLU A 21 -16.09 -22.28 -6.15
C GLU A 21 -14.81 -21.49 -6.51
N LEU A 22 -13.69 -22.19 -6.55
CA LEU A 22 -12.48 -21.66 -7.15
C LEU A 22 -12.69 -21.59 -8.67
N PHE A 23 -12.59 -20.39 -9.25
CA PHE A 23 -12.61 -20.25 -10.70
C PHE A 23 -11.43 -20.99 -11.34
N ASP A 24 -11.72 -21.84 -12.30
CA ASP A 24 -10.75 -22.23 -13.30
C ASP A 24 -10.29 -20.94 -14.04
N HIS A 25 -9.06 -20.88 -14.46
CA HIS A 25 -8.44 -19.66 -15.03
C HIS A 25 -9.00 -19.26 -16.41
N ASN A 26 -10.25 -19.62 -16.72
CA ASN A 26 -10.88 -19.35 -18.00
C ASN A 26 -11.82 -18.15 -17.88
N TYR A 27 -11.62 -17.17 -18.74
CA TYR A 27 -12.54 -16.04 -18.87
C TYR A 27 -13.92 -16.53 -19.30
N ARG A 28 -14.96 -16.03 -18.65
CA ARG A 28 -16.36 -16.23 -19.04
C ARG A 28 -17.00 -14.90 -19.41
N PRO A 29 -17.87 -14.83 -20.44
CA PRO A 29 -18.57 -13.61 -20.80
C PRO A 29 -19.30 -12.99 -19.60
N GLY A 30 -19.14 -11.68 -19.41
CA GLY A 30 -19.71 -10.95 -18.29
C GLY A 30 -18.79 -10.79 -17.05
N MET A 31 -17.66 -11.51 -16.99
CA MET A 31 -16.66 -11.29 -15.95
C MET A 31 -15.90 -9.99 -16.21
N GLN A 32 -15.65 -9.24 -15.15
CA GLN A 32 -14.79 -8.07 -15.20
C GLN A 32 -13.38 -8.41 -14.72
N PRO A 33 -12.33 -8.19 -15.54
CA PRO A 33 -10.97 -8.45 -15.12
C PRO A 33 -10.56 -7.51 -13.97
N ALA A 34 -10.06 -8.08 -12.88
CA ALA A 34 -9.60 -7.35 -11.71
C ALA A 34 -8.20 -7.83 -11.30
N PRO A 35 -7.13 -7.45 -12.01
CA PRO A 35 -5.78 -7.81 -11.63
C PRO A 35 -5.37 -7.11 -10.33
N TRP A 36 -4.31 -7.61 -9.70
CA TRP A 36 -3.69 -6.92 -8.56
C TRP A 36 -3.37 -5.44 -8.86
N GLY A 37 -2.93 -5.17 -10.07
CA GLY A 37 -2.71 -3.84 -10.60
C GLY A 37 -2.60 -3.90 -12.13
N TRP A 38 -3.01 -2.83 -12.78
CA TRP A 38 -2.95 -2.71 -14.24
C TRP A 38 -1.52 -2.38 -14.70
N SER A 39 -1.03 -3.18 -15.62
CA SER A 39 0.26 -3.02 -16.31
C SER A 39 0.20 -3.72 -17.67
N ALA A 40 1.16 -3.45 -18.55
CA ALA A 40 1.26 -4.17 -19.81
C ALA A 40 1.40 -5.70 -19.59
N ALA A 41 2.13 -6.11 -18.53
CA ALA A 41 2.31 -7.53 -18.20
C ALA A 41 1.01 -8.17 -17.71
N SER A 42 0.26 -7.53 -16.81
CA SER A 42 -1.03 -8.06 -16.34
C SER A 42 -2.08 -8.12 -17.46
N ALA A 43 -2.12 -7.10 -18.33
CA ALA A 43 -3.01 -7.10 -19.49
C ALA A 43 -2.64 -8.21 -20.50
N ALA A 44 -1.34 -8.45 -20.75
CA ALA A 44 -0.89 -9.53 -21.61
C ALA A 44 -1.25 -10.93 -21.03
N LEU A 45 -1.08 -11.12 -19.72
CA LEU A 45 -1.47 -12.35 -19.03
C LEU A 45 -2.98 -12.61 -19.14
N LEU A 46 -3.80 -11.59 -18.88
CA LEU A 46 -5.26 -11.72 -18.97
C LEU A 46 -5.71 -12.04 -20.40
N ARG A 47 -5.06 -11.44 -21.42
CA ARG A 47 -5.31 -11.78 -22.83
C ARG A 47 -4.98 -13.25 -23.13
N GLN A 48 -3.87 -13.77 -22.62
CA GLN A 48 -3.51 -15.19 -22.75
C GLN A 48 -4.53 -16.12 -22.08
N GLN A 49 -5.24 -15.63 -21.05
CA GLN A 49 -6.32 -16.35 -20.36
C GLN A 49 -7.69 -16.17 -21.05
N GLY A 50 -7.72 -15.61 -22.26
CA GLY A 50 -8.94 -15.49 -23.06
C GLY A 50 -9.78 -14.24 -22.77
N VAL A 51 -9.29 -13.27 -21.99
CA VAL A 51 -9.98 -11.99 -21.82
C VAL A 51 -9.95 -11.21 -23.15
N PRO A 52 -11.10 -10.81 -23.69
CA PRO A 52 -11.16 -10.10 -24.95
C PRO A 52 -10.54 -8.71 -24.86
N GLN A 53 -9.99 -8.22 -25.99
CA GLN A 53 -9.23 -6.97 -26.01
C GLN A 53 -10.05 -5.75 -25.58
N GLU A 54 -11.33 -5.74 -25.89
CA GLU A 54 -12.29 -4.69 -25.52
C GLU A 54 -12.57 -4.60 -24.02
N ALA A 55 -12.29 -5.68 -23.28
CA ALA A 55 -12.38 -5.71 -21.81
C ALA A 55 -11.05 -5.35 -21.11
N LEU A 56 -9.99 -5.07 -21.89
CA LEU A 56 -8.68 -4.69 -21.36
C LEU A 56 -8.39 -3.22 -21.62
N PRO A 57 -7.63 -2.53 -20.75
CA PRO A 57 -7.18 -1.18 -21.00
C PRO A 57 -6.33 -1.08 -22.29
N THR A 58 -6.44 0.03 -23.00
CA THR A 58 -5.55 0.35 -24.14
C THR A 58 -4.12 0.61 -23.65
N ALA A 59 -3.14 0.56 -24.55
CA ALA A 59 -1.76 0.89 -24.24
C ALA A 59 -1.64 2.30 -23.65
N GLU A 60 -2.33 3.27 -24.23
CA GLU A 60 -2.35 4.66 -23.72
C GLU A 60 -2.96 4.78 -22.31
N ALA A 61 -4.00 3.99 -22.02
CA ALA A 61 -4.58 3.96 -20.67
C ALA A 61 -3.59 3.36 -19.67
N LEU A 62 -2.89 2.29 -20.04
CA LEU A 62 -1.83 1.69 -19.19
C LEU A 62 -0.66 2.65 -18.95
N ASP A 63 -0.25 3.41 -19.98
CA ASP A 63 0.80 4.44 -19.83
C ASP A 63 0.35 5.57 -18.91
N ARG A 64 -0.90 6.01 -18.99
CA ARG A 64 -1.46 7.01 -18.06
C ARG A 64 -1.48 6.50 -16.62
N ILE A 65 -1.88 5.23 -16.38
CA ILE A 65 -1.84 4.60 -15.05
C ILE A 65 -0.40 4.49 -14.54
N ARG A 66 0.54 4.16 -15.42
CA ARG A 66 1.98 4.12 -15.06
C ARG A 66 2.48 5.50 -14.65
N LEU A 67 2.12 6.56 -15.39
CA LEU A 67 2.49 7.94 -15.04
C LEU A 67 1.82 8.39 -13.74
N LEU A 68 0.57 8.02 -13.50
CA LEU A 68 -0.13 8.27 -12.24
C LEU A 68 0.58 7.61 -11.06
N SER A 69 1.17 6.43 -11.26
CA SER A 69 1.93 5.69 -10.25
C SER A 69 3.34 6.22 -10.00
N HIS A 70 3.76 7.30 -10.67
CA HIS A 70 5.02 7.99 -10.36
C HIS A 70 4.91 8.68 -9.00
N ARG A 71 5.96 8.62 -8.17
CA ARG A 71 5.95 9.21 -6.81
C ARG A 71 5.70 10.72 -6.79
N ARG A 72 5.92 11.45 -7.90
CA ARG A 72 5.50 12.87 -8.01
C ARG A 72 4.00 13.06 -7.79
N THR A 73 3.17 12.07 -8.10
CA THR A 73 1.73 12.12 -7.83
C THR A 73 1.44 12.20 -6.35
N ALA A 74 2.18 11.44 -5.51
CA ALA A 74 2.08 11.56 -4.05
C ALA A 74 2.43 12.97 -3.59
N ALA A 75 3.52 13.55 -4.09
CA ALA A 75 3.89 14.94 -3.77
C ALA A 75 2.82 15.96 -4.20
N THR A 76 2.22 15.78 -5.37
CA THR A 76 1.11 16.61 -5.85
C THR A 76 -0.11 16.48 -4.93
N VAL A 77 -0.49 15.25 -4.56
CA VAL A 77 -1.62 15.00 -3.66
C VAL A 77 -1.34 15.57 -2.27
N GLN A 78 -0.11 15.44 -1.74
CA GLN A 78 0.30 16.06 -0.47
C GLN A 78 0.04 17.57 -0.47
N GLY A 79 0.46 18.26 -1.53
CA GLY A 79 0.21 19.69 -1.67
C GLY A 79 -1.29 20.04 -1.75
N LEU A 80 -2.07 19.24 -2.46
CA LEU A 80 -3.53 19.41 -2.55
C LEU A 80 -4.21 19.17 -1.20
N VAL A 81 -3.75 18.21 -0.42
CA VAL A 81 -4.23 17.93 0.94
C VAL A 81 -3.87 19.06 1.88
N ALA A 82 -2.59 19.48 1.92
CA ALA A 82 -2.12 20.57 2.77
C ALA A 82 -2.89 21.87 2.55
N ALA A 83 -3.27 22.18 1.30
CA ALA A 83 -4.04 23.38 0.96
C ALA A 83 -5.49 23.37 1.50
N GLN A 84 -6.01 22.22 1.92
CA GLN A 84 -7.37 22.06 2.42
C GLN A 84 -7.43 21.99 3.97
N LEU A 85 -6.28 21.80 4.62
CA LEU A 85 -6.22 21.57 6.07
C LEU A 85 -5.94 22.86 6.83
N PRO A 86 -6.59 23.08 7.99
CA PRO A 86 -6.34 24.24 8.86
C PRO A 86 -5.14 24.02 9.81
N PHE A 87 -4.43 22.91 9.69
CA PHE A 87 -3.27 22.53 10.50
C PHE A 87 -2.14 22.01 9.59
N PRO A 88 -0.89 22.03 10.04
CA PRO A 88 0.24 21.58 9.26
C PRO A 88 0.28 20.06 9.14
N ILE A 89 0.72 19.57 8.00
CA ILE A 89 1.18 18.20 7.74
C ILE A 89 2.62 18.24 7.21
N ALA A 90 3.25 17.09 7.01
CA ALA A 90 4.62 17.03 6.48
C ALA A 90 4.73 17.71 5.11
N ASP A 91 5.92 18.24 4.83
CA ASP A 91 6.23 18.84 3.53
C ASP A 91 6.14 17.79 2.42
N ALA A 92 5.66 18.20 1.26
CA ALA A 92 5.64 17.35 0.08
C ALA A 92 7.08 17.01 -0.37
N ALA A 93 7.25 15.78 -0.88
CA ALA A 93 8.48 15.38 -1.53
C ALA A 93 8.81 16.28 -2.73
N VAL A 94 10.09 16.50 -2.98
CA VAL A 94 10.57 17.29 -4.12
C VAL A 94 11.19 16.38 -5.18
N GLU A 95 10.76 16.51 -6.43
CA GLU A 95 11.40 15.82 -7.54
C GLU A 95 12.68 16.54 -7.94
N CYS A 96 13.81 15.84 -7.89
CA CYS A 96 15.14 16.36 -8.20
C CYS A 96 15.68 15.72 -9.48
N THR A 97 16.09 16.56 -10.44
CA THR A 97 16.78 16.17 -11.69
C THR A 97 18.27 16.46 -11.65
N ALA A 98 18.76 17.04 -10.56
CA ALA A 98 20.17 17.34 -10.27
C ALA A 98 20.42 17.22 -8.77
N VAL A 99 21.69 17.13 -8.39
CA VAL A 99 22.12 16.98 -6.98
C VAL A 99 22.74 18.26 -6.40
N ASP A 100 22.81 19.35 -7.15
CA ASP A 100 23.63 20.56 -6.83
C ASP A 100 23.30 21.19 -5.46
N ALA A 101 22.03 21.20 -5.06
CA ALA A 101 21.60 21.75 -3.77
C ALA A 101 21.83 20.81 -2.58
N ILE A 102 21.99 19.51 -2.81
CA ILE A 102 22.04 18.50 -1.75
C ILE A 102 23.23 18.67 -0.80
N PRO A 103 24.46 18.95 -1.29
CA PRO A 103 25.60 19.16 -0.40
C PRO A 103 25.39 20.28 0.62
N LEU A 104 24.75 21.37 0.20
CA LEU A 104 24.48 22.51 1.09
C LEU A 104 23.40 22.12 2.15
N LEU A 105 22.36 21.40 1.75
CA LEU A 105 21.29 20.96 2.63
C LEU A 105 21.78 19.96 3.69
N LEU A 106 22.65 19.02 3.29
CA LEU A 106 23.26 18.05 4.22
C LEU A 106 24.23 18.75 5.20
N LYS A 107 25.03 19.73 4.74
CA LYS A 107 25.89 20.54 5.60
C LYS A 107 25.10 21.38 6.61
N ALA A 108 23.86 21.76 6.28
CA ALA A 108 22.95 22.44 7.19
C ALA A 108 22.29 21.49 8.22
N GLY A 109 22.73 20.22 8.28
CA GLY A 109 22.23 19.22 9.22
C GLY A 109 20.87 18.62 8.86
N ARG A 110 20.33 18.92 7.67
CA ARG A 110 19.08 18.33 7.22
C ARG A 110 19.28 16.88 6.80
N GLN A 111 18.30 16.03 7.11
CA GLN A 111 18.30 14.60 6.80
C GLN A 111 17.22 14.27 5.79
N PHE A 112 17.52 13.37 4.85
CA PHE A 112 16.64 13.09 3.72
C PHE A 112 16.54 11.60 3.42
N ILE A 113 15.41 11.24 2.83
CA ILE A 113 15.21 9.98 2.09
C ILE A 113 15.15 10.32 0.60
N ALA A 114 16.02 9.72 -0.20
CA ALA A 114 15.90 9.74 -1.65
C ALA A 114 15.21 8.46 -2.13
N LYS A 115 14.26 8.58 -3.06
CA LYS A 115 13.47 7.47 -3.60
C LYS A 115 13.47 7.49 -5.12
N LEU A 116 13.61 6.32 -5.75
CA LEU A 116 13.37 6.19 -7.19
C LEU A 116 11.93 6.56 -7.54
N PRO A 117 11.67 7.24 -8.66
CA PRO A 117 10.33 7.61 -9.12
C PRO A 117 9.35 6.44 -9.22
N TRP A 118 9.82 5.30 -9.73
CA TRP A 118 9.10 4.03 -9.77
C TRP A 118 9.90 2.96 -9.06
N SER A 119 9.42 2.54 -7.91
CA SER A 119 9.99 1.43 -7.15
C SER A 119 8.93 0.86 -6.22
N SER A 120 9.18 -0.31 -5.65
CA SER A 120 8.26 -0.95 -4.74
C SER A 120 9.00 -1.75 -3.67
N SER A 121 8.31 -2.08 -2.58
CA SER A 121 8.79 -2.99 -1.55
C SER A 121 10.12 -2.55 -0.90
N GLY A 122 10.28 -1.25 -0.62
CA GLY A 122 11.48 -0.70 0.01
C GLY A 122 12.73 -0.67 -0.88
N ARG A 123 12.62 -1.04 -2.17
CA ARG A 123 13.75 -0.95 -3.10
C ARG A 123 13.94 0.48 -3.57
N GLY A 124 15.21 0.86 -3.87
CA GLY A 124 15.51 2.20 -4.38
C GLY A 124 15.25 3.32 -3.37
N LEU A 125 15.37 3.01 -2.07
CA LEU A 125 15.37 3.98 -0.98
C LEU A 125 16.80 4.21 -0.51
N LEU A 126 17.15 5.46 -0.28
CA LEU A 126 18.44 5.87 0.25
C LEU A 126 18.25 6.85 1.39
N ASP A 127 18.68 6.48 2.58
CA ASP A 127 18.56 7.27 3.80
C ASP A 127 19.89 7.96 4.10
N SER A 128 19.91 9.29 4.10
CA SER A 128 21.12 10.08 4.36
C SER A 128 21.69 9.88 5.77
N ARG A 129 20.88 9.41 6.72
CA ARG A 129 21.32 9.08 8.09
C ARG A 129 22.17 7.82 8.15
N LYS A 130 22.10 6.97 7.11
CA LYS A 130 22.73 5.62 7.06
C LYS A 130 23.97 5.56 6.18
N CYS A 131 24.41 6.71 5.61
CA CYS A 131 25.57 6.75 4.72
C CYS A 131 26.26 8.11 4.78
N SER A 132 27.48 8.20 4.21
CA SER A 132 28.18 9.50 4.10
C SER A 132 27.50 10.41 3.06
N PRO A 133 27.64 11.73 3.18
CA PRO A 133 27.14 12.70 2.20
C PRO A 133 27.58 12.39 0.77
N GLU A 134 28.83 12.01 0.57
CA GLU A 134 29.40 11.69 -0.75
C GLU A 134 28.77 10.42 -1.33
N HIS A 135 28.48 9.42 -0.47
CA HIS A 135 27.79 8.22 -0.90
C HIS A 135 26.35 8.52 -1.29
N PHE A 136 25.66 9.34 -0.47
CA PHE A 136 24.29 9.76 -0.76
C PHE A 136 24.19 10.47 -2.13
N ILE A 137 25.06 11.44 -2.37
CA ILE A 137 25.10 12.21 -3.63
C ILE A 137 25.33 11.29 -4.83
N ARG A 138 26.36 10.43 -4.77
CA ARG A 138 26.69 9.50 -5.85
C ARG A 138 25.54 8.53 -6.17
N GLN A 139 24.84 8.03 -5.13
CA GLN A 139 23.69 7.15 -5.34
C GLN A 139 22.48 7.92 -5.92
N ALA A 140 22.27 9.16 -5.51
CA ALA A 140 21.22 10.02 -6.06
C ALA A 140 21.49 10.35 -7.56
N GLU A 141 22.74 10.59 -7.94
CA GLU A 141 23.15 10.69 -9.35
C GLU A 141 22.84 9.41 -10.15
N GLY A 142 23.10 8.24 -9.55
CA GLY A 142 22.73 6.95 -10.12
C GLY A 142 21.22 6.80 -10.34
N MET A 143 20.40 7.33 -9.43
CA MET A 143 18.94 7.36 -9.60
C MET A 143 18.52 8.25 -10.77
N ILE A 144 19.12 9.44 -10.91
CA ILE A 144 18.88 10.33 -12.05
C ILE A 144 19.28 9.63 -13.36
N HIS A 145 20.45 9.00 -13.40
CA HIS A 145 20.90 8.28 -14.59
C HIS A 145 19.96 7.14 -14.99
N SER A 146 19.38 6.44 -14.01
CA SER A 146 18.51 5.26 -14.27
C SER A 146 17.07 5.62 -14.63
N GLN A 147 16.49 6.67 -14.02
CA GLN A 147 15.06 7.00 -14.17
C GLN A 147 14.80 8.49 -14.46
N GLY A 148 15.85 9.30 -14.70
CA GLY A 148 15.73 10.71 -15.04
C GLY A 148 15.59 11.66 -13.87
N SER A 149 15.18 11.17 -12.70
CA SER A 149 15.01 11.95 -11.47
C SER A 149 15.02 11.07 -10.24
N PHE A 150 14.96 11.67 -9.06
CA PHE A 150 14.60 11.01 -7.80
C PHE A 150 13.71 11.94 -6.97
N MET A 151 12.96 11.37 -6.03
CA MET A 151 12.17 12.13 -5.06
C MET A 151 12.98 12.30 -3.79
N LEU A 152 13.04 13.52 -3.27
CA LEU A 152 13.71 13.90 -2.02
C LEU A 152 12.68 14.23 -0.96
N GLU A 153 12.70 13.53 0.16
CA GLU A 153 11.79 13.72 1.30
C GLU A 153 12.59 14.02 2.57
N THR A 154 12.00 14.74 3.51
CA THR A 154 12.57 14.89 4.86
C THR A 154 12.57 13.52 5.55
N ALA A 155 13.69 13.14 6.16
CA ALA A 155 13.79 11.92 6.95
C ALA A 155 13.25 12.15 8.35
N TYR A 156 12.03 11.71 8.60
CA TYR A 156 11.38 11.82 9.91
C TYR A 156 11.69 10.63 10.84
N GLU A 157 11.59 10.85 12.15
CA GLU A 157 11.51 9.78 13.14
C GLU A 157 10.07 9.27 13.17
N ARG A 158 9.90 8.00 12.76
CA ARG A 158 8.58 7.37 12.61
C ARG A 158 8.10 6.79 13.93
N VAL A 159 6.84 7.05 14.26
CA VAL A 159 6.16 6.43 15.42
C VAL A 159 5.05 5.47 15.01
N ALA A 160 4.44 5.67 13.85
CA ALA A 160 3.47 4.73 13.29
C ALA A 160 3.49 4.78 11.75
N ASP A 161 3.45 3.60 11.12
CA ASP A 161 3.19 3.44 9.69
C ASP A 161 1.76 2.92 9.51
N PHE A 162 0.96 3.59 8.69
CA PHE A 162 -0.41 3.20 8.41
C PHE A 162 -0.80 3.58 6.98
N ALA A 163 -1.95 3.12 6.52
CA ALA A 163 -2.52 3.55 5.26
C ALA A 163 -4.00 3.87 5.39
N MET A 164 -4.46 4.80 4.57
CA MET A 164 -5.86 4.98 4.25
C MET A 164 -6.15 4.33 2.89
N LEU A 165 -7.23 3.55 2.84
CA LEU A 165 -7.66 2.81 1.68
C LEU A 165 -8.81 3.55 1.00
N PHE A 166 -8.82 3.55 -0.32
CA PHE A 166 -9.84 4.24 -1.12
C PHE A 166 -10.34 3.36 -2.26
N ASP A 167 -11.59 3.57 -2.66
CA ASP A 167 -12.17 3.10 -3.91
C ASP A 167 -12.36 4.32 -4.81
N CYS A 168 -11.60 4.37 -5.91
CA CYS A 168 -11.64 5.45 -6.87
C CYS A 168 -12.39 5.03 -8.13
N GLU A 169 -13.20 5.95 -8.67
CA GLU A 169 -13.97 5.77 -9.90
C GLU A 169 -13.46 6.72 -10.98
N ALA A 170 -13.49 6.29 -12.23
CA ALA A 170 -13.08 7.11 -13.36
C ALA A 170 -13.96 8.36 -13.54
N SER A 171 -15.15 8.38 -12.98
CA SER A 171 -16.04 9.55 -12.89
C SER A 171 -15.44 10.73 -12.10
N GLY A 172 -14.38 10.46 -11.28
CA GLY A 172 -13.77 11.43 -10.38
C GLY A 172 -14.39 11.40 -8.99
N SER A 173 -14.90 10.25 -8.56
CA SER A 173 -15.28 9.96 -7.18
C SER A 173 -14.22 9.08 -6.55
N CYS A 174 -13.79 9.43 -5.32
CA CYS A 174 -12.95 8.55 -4.49
C CYS A 174 -13.54 8.49 -3.09
N ARG A 175 -13.81 7.28 -2.63
CA ARG A 175 -14.45 7.03 -1.35
C ARG A 175 -13.47 6.31 -0.43
N PHE A 176 -13.40 6.74 0.82
CA PHE A 176 -12.68 6.02 1.87
C PHE A 176 -13.25 4.61 2.06
N ALA A 177 -12.36 3.65 2.23
CA ALA A 177 -12.67 2.23 2.27
C ALA A 177 -12.00 1.48 3.44
N GLY A 178 -11.39 2.22 4.37
CA GLY A 178 -10.86 1.68 5.61
C GLY A 178 -9.42 2.11 5.90
N TYR A 179 -8.97 1.74 7.08
CA TYR A 179 -7.60 1.89 7.54
C TYR A 179 -6.79 0.59 7.39
N SER A 180 -5.49 0.73 7.38
CA SER A 180 -4.55 -0.38 7.48
C SER A 180 -3.38 0.03 8.37
N LEU A 181 -3.17 -0.68 9.46
CA LEU A 181 -2.03 -0.47 10.36
C LEU A 181 -1.05 -1.62 10.14
N PHE A 182 0.18 -1.29 9.75
CA PHE A 182 1.17 -2.27 9.31
C PHE A 182 2.54 -2.02 9.91
N ASP A 183 3.31 -3.08 9.96
CA ASP A 183 4.71 -3.05 10.39
C ASP A 183 5.63 -3.16 9.18
N THR A 184 6.76 -2.49 9.26
CA THR A 184 7.84 -2.57 8.27
C THR A 184 9.16 -2.94 8.93
N THR A 185 10.08 -3.52 8.15
CA THR A 185 11.48 -3.68 8.60
C THR A 185 12.15 -2.30 8.69
N PRO A 186 13.33 -2.19 9.35
CA PRO A 186 14.13 -0.96 9.33
C PRO A 186 14.55 -0.49 7.93
N SER A 187 14.44 -1.36 6.91
CA SER A 187 14.65 -1.03 5.50
C SER A 187 13.38 -0.63 4.75
N GLY A 188 12.22 -0.57 5.44
CA GLY A 188 10.93 -0.18 4.86
C GLY A 188 10.20 -1.31 4.11
N GLN A 189 10.60 -2.57 4.30
CA GLN A 189 9.88 -3.71 3.71
C GLN A 189 8.71 -4.10 4.59
N TYR A 190 7.56 -4.33 3.98
CA TYR A 190 6.35 -4.81 4.65
C TYR A 190 6.59 -6.16 5.33
N THR A 191 6.09 -6.31 6.56
CA THR A 191 6.19 -7.55 7.35
C THR A 191 4.85 -8.09 7.78
N SER A 192 3.97 -7.23 8.28
CA SER A 192 2.66 -7.65 8.79
C SER A 192 1.64 -6.51 8.79
N ASN A 193 0.36 -6.90 8.85
CA ASN A 193 -0.76 -6.00 9.18
C ASN A 193 -1.44 -6.47 10.47
N LEU A 194 -1.87 -5.53 11.27
CA LEU A 194 -2.87 -5.77 12.30
C LEU A 194 -4.23 -5.95 11.63
N LEU A 195 -4.96 -6.98 12.04
CA LEU A 195 -6.32 -7.24 11.59
C LEU A 195 -7.31 -6.75 12.66
N LEU A 196 -7.65 -5.48 12.59
CA LEU A 196 -8.49 -4.78 13.55
C LEU A 196 -9.61 -4.04 12.83
N PRO A 197 -10.74 -3.78 13.50
CA PRO A 197 -11.75 -2.85 13.01
C PRO A 197 -11.19 -1.43 12.85
N ASP A 198 -11.71 -0.66 11.90
CA ASP A 198 -11.27 0.72 11.65
C ASP A 198 -11.32 1.59 12.91
N SER A 199 -12.36 1.46 13.72
CA SER A 199 -12.51 2.22 14.97
C SER A 199 -11.39 1.94 15.99
N GLU A 200 -10.86 0.72 16.00
CA GLU A 200 -9.75 0.36 16.88
C GLU A 200 -8.41 0.86 16.34
N ILE A 201 -8.21 0.80 15.00
CA ILE A 201 -7.03 1.39 14.36
C ILE A 201 -7.02 2.90 14.60
N GLU A 202 -8.15 3.57 14.41
CA GLU A 202 -8.30 5.00 14.65
C GLU A 202 -8.00 5.38 16.10
N SER A 203 -8.49 4.60 17.06
CA SER A 203 -8.20 4.78 18.50
C SER A 203 -6.71 4.65 18.82
N ARG A 204 -5.98 3.76 18.13
CA ARG A 204 -4.52 3.61 18.28
C ARG A 204 -3.78 4.81 17.68
N LEU A 205 -4.21 5.31 16.52
CA LEU A 205 -3.64 6.50 15.89
C LEU A 205 -3.93 7.77 16.67
N ALA A 206 -5.09 7.83 17.34
CA ALA A 206 -5.51 8.96 18.17
C ALA A 206 -4.62 9.20 19.41
N GLN A 207 -3.77 8.25 19.76
CA GLN A 207 -2.73 8.46 20.78
C GLN A 207 -1.67 9.50 20.35
N TYR A 208 -1.55 9.73 19.05
CA TYR A 208 -0.58 10.66 18.44
C TYR A 208 -1.27 11.86 17.81
N VAL A 209 -2.37 11.65 17.10
CA VAL A 209 -3.03 12.66 16.27
C VAL A 209 -4.53 12.66 16.55
N PRO A 210 -5.16 13.81 16.85
CA PRO A 210 -6.60 13.88 17.09
C PRO A 210 -7.43 13.24 15.95
N CYS A 211 -8.49 12.52 16.28
CA CYS A 211 -9.39 11.88 15.29
C CYS A 211 -9.94 12.88 14.27
N GLU A 212 -10.25 14.13 14.71
CA GLU A 212 -10.74 15.19 13.83
C GLU A 212 -9.72 15.54 12.74
N GLN A 213 -8.42 15.49 13.06
CA GLN A 213 -7.36 15.70 12.06
C GLN A 213 -7.27 14.52 11.09
N LEU A 214 -7.39 13.29 11.59
CA LEU A 214 -7.42 12.09 10.72
C LEU A 214 -8.60 12.14 9.75
N HIS A 215 -9.79 12.51 10.23
CA HIS A 215 -10.99 12.68 9.40
C HIS A 215 -10.84 13.81 8.38
N ALA A 216 -10.25 14.95 8.77
CA ALA A 216 -10.00 16.05 7.84
C ALA A 216 -8.99 15.62 6.73
N ILE A 217 -7.93 14.92 7.09
CA ILE A 217 -6.98 14.36 6.13
C ILE A 217 -7.68 13.35 5.19
N GLN A 218 -8.52 12.47 5.71
CA GLN A 218 -9.28 11.50 4.93
C GLN A 218 -10.16 12.18 3.85
N GLN A 219 -10.88 13.24 4.23
CA GLN A 219 -11.74 14.01 3.31
C GLN A 219 -10.90 14.74 2.25
N ALA A 220 -9.81 15.37 2.68
CA ALA A 220 -8.88 16.05 1.77
C ALA A 220 -8.22 15.09 0.78
N LEU A 221 -7.82 13.88 1.24
CA LEU A 221 -7.30 12.82 0.38
C LEU A 221 -8.35 12.34 -0.63
N ALA A 222 -9.59 12.07 -0.20
CA ALA A 222 -10.66 11.67 -1.11
C ALA A 222 -10.86 12.70 -2.23
N THR A 223 -10.87 13.99 -1.89
CA THR A 223 -10.98 15.10 -2.84
C THR A 223 -9.77 15.19 -3.79
N ALA A 224 -8.55 15.06 -3.25
CA ALA A 224 -7.32 15.13 -4.04
C ALA A 224 -7.16 13.94 -4.97
N LEU A 225 -7.45 12.71 -4.49
CA LEU A 225 -7.45 11.49 -5.30
C LEU A 225 -8.49 11.55 -6.42
N ALA A 226 -9.72 12.02 -6.13
CA ALA A 226 -10.76 12.21 -7.13
C ALA A 226 -10.28 13.08 -8.29
N LYS A 227 -9.50 14.13 -8.00
CA LYS A 227 -8.94 15.03 -9.01
C LYS A 227 -7.88 14.34 -9.88
N VAL A 228 -6.95 13.57 -9.31
CA VAL A 228 -5.85 12.95 -10.06
C VAL A 228 -6.26 11.66 -10.76
N CYS A 229 -7.28 10.94 -10.26
CA CYS A 229 -7.79 9.71 -10.85
C CYS A 229 -8.77 9.93 -12.01
N ARG A 230 -9.38 11.11 -12.09
CA ARG A 230 -10.43 11.40 -13.09
C ARG A 230 -9.96 11.02 -14.50
N GLU A 231 -10.74 10.18 -15.20
CA GLU A 231 -10.50 9.70 -16.56
C GLU A 231 -9.19 8.91 -16.75
N VAL A 232 -8.49 8.60 -15.66
CA VAL A 232 -7.20 7.89 -15.71
C VAL A 232 -7.27 6.54 -15.01
N TYR A 233 -7.91 6.48 -13.81
CA TYR A 233 -7.89 5.31 -12.98
C TYR A 233 -9.23 5.05 -12.31
N SER A 234 -9.63 3.78 -12.34
CA SER A 234 -10.72 3.25 -11.53
C SER A 234 -10.26 1.97 -10.85
N GLY A 235 -10.51 1.87 -9.56
CA GLY A 235 -10.14 0.73 -8.75
C GLY A 235 -9.69 1.10 -7.33
N PRO A 236 -9.18 0.10 -6.58
CA PRO A 236 -8.68 0.32 -5.24
C PRO A 236 -7.38 1.12 -5.25
N ALA A 237 -7.24 2.06 -4.31
CA ALA A 237 -6.01 2.77 -4.05
C ALA A 237 -5.65 2.68 -2.57
N GLY A 238 -4.35 2.57 -2.27
CA GLY A 238 -3.83 2.65 -0.91
C GLY A 238 -2.88 3.84 -0.80
N VAL A 239 -3.10 4.70 0.20
CA VAL A 239 -2.23 5.83 0.51
C VAL A 239 -1.45 5.49 1.75
N ASP A 240 -0.17 5.18 1.58
CA ASP A 240 0.74 4.90 2.69
C ASP A 240 1.11 6.23 3.36
N MET A 241 1.03 6.23 4.68
CA MET A 241 1.16 7.40 5.54
C MET A 241 2.07 7.06 6.72
N LEU A 242 2.62 8.08 7.36
CA LEU A 242 3.31 7.90 8.64
C LEU A 242 2.96 9.01 9.62
N ILE A 243 3.07 8.71 10.90
CA ILE A 243 3.13 9.71 11.96
C ILE A 243 4.59 9.85 12.37
N ALA A 244 5.06 11.07 12.37
CA ALA A 244 6.42 11.45 12.74
C ALA A 244 6.44 12.09 14.12
N ASP A 245 7.46 11.77 14.94
CA ASP A 245 7.82 12.58 16.10
C ASP A 245 8.72 13.74 15.66
N THR A 246 8.36 14.95 16.03
CA THR A 246 9.13 16.15 15.69
C THR A 246 9.29 17.03 16.92
N PRO A 247 10.26 17.94 16.95
CA PRO A 247 10.42 18.91 18.04
C PRO A 247 9.18 19.77 18.32
N ARG A 248 8.20 19.79 17.40
CA ARG A 248 6.95 20.55 17.51
C ARG A 248 5.75 19.67 17.86
N GLY A 249 5.96 18.40 18.17
CA GLY A 249 4.94 17.39 18.37
C GLY A 249 4.76 16.48 17.19
N PHE A 250 3.72 15.66 17.22
CA PHE A 250 3.44 14.70 16.16
C PHE A 250 2.96 15.38 14.88
N LEU A 251 3.44 14.87 13.75
CA LEU A 251 3.16 15.37 12.42
C LEU A 251 2.75 14.20 11.50
N VAL A 252 1.72 14.38 10.71
CA VAL A 252 1.31 13.37 9.72
C VAL A 252 1.98 13.67 8.37
N ASP A 253 2.66 12.68 7.82
CA ASP A 253 2.96 12.62 6.39
C ASP A 253 1.82 11.87 5.70
N ALA A 254 0.97 12.62 5.00
CA ALA A 254 -0.29 12.13 4.47
C ALA A 254 -0.14 11.37 3.15
N THR A 255 1.04 11.37 2.51
CA THR A 255 1.25 10.69 1.21
C THR A 255 2.69 10.24 1.01
N VAL A 256 3.18 9.34 1.86
CA VAL A 256 4.51 8.71 1.71
C VAL A 256 4.61 7.95 0.38
N GLU A 257 3.51 7.28 0.00
CA GLU A 257 3.35 6.59 -1.29
C GLU A 257 1.86 6.41 -1.61
N ILE A 258 1.51 6.49 -2.90
CA ILE A 258 0.16 6.15 -3.36
C ILE A 258 0.25 4.95 -4.28
N ASN A 259 -0.48 3.91 -3.94
CA ASN A 259 -0.54 2.65 -4.65
C ASN A 259 -1.86 2.55 -5.42
N PHE A 260 -1.88 2.85 -6.73
CA PHE A 260 -3.05 2.72 -7.59
C PHE A 260 -3.24 1.27 -8.04
N ARG A 261 -3.52 0.41 -7.08
CA ARG A 261 -3.68 -1.03 -7.22
C ARG A 261 -4.22 -1.65 -5.94
N MET A 262 -4.51 -2.94 -5.97
CA MET A 262 -4.70 -3.73 -4.76
C MET A 262 -3.45 -3.64 -3.86
N THR A 263 -3.64 -3.59 -2.55
CA THR A 263 -2.56 -3.54 -1.57
C THR A 263 -2.72 -4.63 -0.51
N MET A 264 -1.63 -4.96 0.19
CA MET A 264 -1.68 -5.88 1.32
C MET A 264 -2.59 -5.34 2.44
N GLY A 265 -2.62 -4.01 2.61
CA GLY A 265 -3.54 -3.35 3.53
C GLY A 265 -5.01 -3.60 3.19
N ARG A 266 -5.38 -3.54 1.88
CA ARG A 266 -6.75 -3.85 1.45
C ARG A 266 -7.12 -5.31 1.71
N VAL A 267 -6.20 -6.24 1.47
CA VAL A 267 -6.39 -7.64 1.81
C VAL A 267 -6.59 -7.81 3.32
N ALA A 268 -5.70 -7.21 4.13
CA ALA A 268 -5.77 -7.27 5.59
C ALA A 268 -7.10 -6.71 6.12
N HIS A 269 -7.54 -5.55 5.63
CA HIS A 269 -8.82 -4.95 5.99
C HIS A 269 -9.99 -5.90 5.70
N THR A 270 -10.03 -6.45 4.49
CA THR A 270 -11.08 -7.43 4.11
C THR A 270 -11.05 -8.69 4.99
N LEU A 271 -9.85 -9.18 5.32
CA LEU A 271 -9.70 -10.34 6.21
C LEU A 271 -10.19 -10.02 7.63
N ALA A 272 -9.88 -8.84 8.15
CA ALA A 272 -10.36 -8.39 9.46
C ALA A 272 -11.88 -8.34 9.51
N GLU A 273 -12.51 -7.69 8.54
CA GLU A 273 -13.96 -7.53 8.51
C GLU A 273 -14.73 -8.85 8.37
N ARG A 274 -14.25 -9.76 7.52
CA ARG A 274 -14.99 -10.95 7.15
C ARG A 274 -14.67 -12.16 8.00
N TYR A 275 -13.40 -12.35 8.35
CA TYR A 275 -12.92 -13.65 8.83
C TYR A 275 -12.31 -13.62 10.24
N VAL A 276 -12.13 -12.47 10.85
CA VAL A 276 -11.64 -12.38 12.24
C VAL A 276 -12.80 -12.13 13.19
N MET A 277 -12.81 -12.82 14.31
CA MET A 277 -13.82 -12.63 15.36
C MET A 277 -13.67 -11.22 15.95
N PRO A 278 -14.76 -10.45 16.11
CA PRO A 278 -14.69 -9.15 16.78
C PRO A 278 -14.06 -9.26 18.17
N GLY A 279 -13.09 -8.39 18.45
CA GLY A 279 -12.33 -8.38 19.71
C GLY A 279 -11.14 -9.34 19.75
N ALA A 280 -10.92 -10.17 18.73
CA ALA A 280 -9.70 -10.97 18.63
C ALA A 280 -8.56 -10.13 18.05
N GLU A 281 -7.40 -10.15 18.67
CA GLU A 281 -6.21 -9.51 18.14
C GLU A 281 -5.51 -10.45 17.14
N ALA A 282 -5.53 -10.08 15.88
CA ALA A 282 -5.00 -10.92 14.81
C ALA A 282 -3.97 -10.16 13.96
N ARG A 283 -3.04 -10.92 13.36
CA ARG A 283 -2.03 -10.40 12.44
C ARG A 283 -2.01 -11.19 11.13
N PHE A 284 -1.99 -10.48 10.04
CA PHE A 284 -1.70 -11.02 8.73
C PHE A 284 -0.21 -10.85 8.44
N LYS A 285 0.49 -11.94 8.16
CA LYS A 285 1.95 -11.97 8.00
C LYS A 285 2.37 -12.61 6.68
N VAL A 286 3.49 -12.14 6.14
CA VAL A 286 4.24 -12.83 5.08
C VAL A 286 5.44 -13.51 5.72
N VAL A 287 5.47 -14.84 5.66
CA VAL A 287 6.52 -15.66 6.27
C VAL A 287 7.38 -16.26 5.17
N SER A 288 8.71 -16.10 5.26
CA SER A 288 9.67 -16.76 4.36
C SER A 288 9.96 -18.18 4.86
N GLY A 289 10.11 -19.11 3.92
CA GLY A 289 10.37 -20.52 4.25
C GLY A 289 9.09 -21.31 4.55
N SER A 290 9.26 -22.55 5.00
CA SER A 290 8.13 -23.45 5.29
C SER A 290 7.33 -22.92 6.47
N ALA A 291 6.03 -22.74 6.29
CA ALA A 291 5.11 -22.55 7.39
C ALA A 291 4.76 -23.92 8.00
N SER A 292 4.79 -24.01 9.32
CA SER A 292 4.26 -25.19 10.02
C SER A 292 2.75 -25.28 9.82
N ASP A 293 2.19 -26.48 9.87
CA ASP A 293 0.74 -26.71 9.83
C ASP A 293 0.05 -25.85 10.89
N ALA A 294 -0.67 -24.87 10.40
CA ALA A 294 -1.43 -23.95 11.22
C ALA A 294 -2.80 -24.58 11.49
N THR A 295 -3.20 -24.62 12.76
CA THR A 295 -4.50 -25.13 13.17
C THR A 295 -5.40 -23.95 13.52
N PRO A 296 -6.33 -23.55 12.65
CA PRO A 296 -7.27 -22.49 12.96
C PRO A 296 -8.32 -22.95 13.97
N VAL A 297 -8.72 -22.05 14.85
CA VAL A 297 -9.93 -22.20 15.67
C VAL A 297 -10.99 -21.31 15.06
N VAL A 298 -12.05 -21.92 14.56
CA VAL A 298 -13.14 -21.23 13.86
C VAL A 298 -14.42 -21.33 14.69
N ASP A 299 -15.06 -20.19 14.92
CA ASP A 299 -16.37 -20.08 15.53
C ASP A 299 -17.23 -19.13 14.67
N ALA A 300 -18.49 -19.55 14.43
CA ALA A 300 -19.44 -18.80 13.61
C ALA A 300 -18.85 -18.28 12.27
N ARG A 301 -18.03 -19.09 11.60
CA ARG A 301 -17.31 -18.79 10.35
C ARG A 301 -16.27 -17.68 10.49
N ARG A 302 -15.76 -17.43 11.70
CA ARG A 302 -14.71 -16.47 11.97
C ARG A 302 -13.59 -17.12 12.77
N LEU A 303 -12.38 -16.66 12.53
CA LEU A 303 -11.20 -17.05 13.29
C LEU A 303 -11.27 -16.45 14.70
N SER A 304 -11.26 -17.32 15.70
CA SER A 304 -11.25 -16.95 17.12
C SER A 304 -9.93 -17.30 17.81
N GLY A 305 -9.06 -18.11 17.18
CA GLY A 305 -7.78 -18.51 17.73
C GLY A 305 -6.90 -19.24 16.72
N GLY A 306 -5.65 -19.49 17.09
CA GLY A 306 -4.71 -20.27 16.29
C GLY A 306 -4.17 -19.55 15.08
N SER A 307 -3.87 -20.29 14.02
CA SER A 307 -3.32 -19.73 12.78
C SER A 307 -3.98 -20.35 11.56
N LEU A 308 -4.11 -19.56 10.51
CA LEU A 308 -4.65 -19.98 9.21
C LEU A 308 -3.64 -19.68 8.10
N LEU A 309 -3.27 -20.70 7.34
CA LEU A 309 -2.46 -20.55 6.13
C LEU A 309 -3.38 -20.17 4.96
N LEU A 310 -3.07 -19.08 4.25
CA LEU A 310 -3.90 -18.53 3.17
C LEU A 310 -3.47 -18.95 1.76
N ASN A 311 -2.40 -19.69 1.61
CA ASN A 311 -1.93 -20.27 0.36
C ASN A 311 -1.47 -21.71 0.59
N PRO A 312 -1.44 -22.56 -0.44
CA PRO A 312 -0.82 -23.89 -0.31
C PRO A 312 0.60 -23.76 0.24
N PRO A 313 1.04 -24.67 1.14
CA PRO A 313 2.37 -24.62 1.71
C PRO A 313 3.45 -24.42 0.66
N SER A 314 4.28 -23.43 0.82
CA SER A 314 5.34 -23.07 -0.13
C SER A 314 6.70 -23.01 0.59
N PRO A 315 7.78 -23.48 -0.03
CA PRO A 315 9.12 -23.34 0.54
C PRO A 315 9.65 -21.90 0.46
N HIS A 316 8.98 -21.01 -0.25
CA HIS A 316 9.44 -19.62 -0.48
C HIS A 316 8.71 -18.62 0.40
N PHE A 317 7.39 -18.50 0.22
CA PHE A 317 6.55 -17.52 0.94
C PHE A 317 5.23 -18.14 1.35
N ASN A 318 4.82 -17.83 2.55
CA ASN A 318 3.52 -18.22 3.08
C ASN A 318 2.81 -17.00 3.65
N PHE A 319 1.49 -16.91 3.40
CA PHE A 319 0.62 -15.90 3.95
C PHE A 319 -0.16 -16.52 5.09
N VAL A 320 -0.06 -15.93 6.27
CA VAL A 320 -0.61 -16.51 7.51
C VAL A 320 -1.42 -15.46 8.25
N ILE A 321 -2.63 -15.82 8.68
CA ILE A 321 -3.33 -15.11 9.76
C ILE A 321 -2.95 -15.81 11.06
N GLN A 322 -2.53 -15.05 12.05
CA GLN A 322 -2.25 -15.52 13.40
C GLN A 322 -3.08 -14.71 14.37
N ILE A 323 -3.80 -15.41 15.28
CA ILE A 323 -4.53 -14.83 16.40
C ILE A 323 -3.72 -15.07 17.65
N GLY A 324 -3.49 -13.97 18.40
CA GLY A 324 -2.72 -13.94 19.63
C GLY A 324 -3.48 -14.51 20.83
#